data_03d7c9dbcc48a82503d7ab70fc1a06b1
#
_entry.id   03d7c9dbcc48a82503d7ab70fc1a06b1
#
_cell.length_a   1.000
_cell.length_b   1.000
_cell.length_c   1.000
_cell.angle_alpha   90.00
_cell.angle_beta   90.00
_cell.angle_gamma   90.00
#
_symmetry.space_group_name_H-M   'P 1'
#
loop_
_entity.id
_entity.type
_entity.pdbx_description
1 polymer ?
#
loop_
_entity_poly.entity_id
_entity_poly.type
_entity_poly.pdbx_seq_one_letter_code
_entity_poly.pdbx_strand_id
1 'polypeptide(L)'
;MTRDREEPPSRRAWLRGGLAAAAVIAGRYAVGTVSADRTASDAPRGFRPGGLEAVDQVVRDAVSAGAFPGGVLAVGREGSLVHLRAFGRLSYDPGAAEVATDTIYDLASLTKVVVTTTLSMMLVDEGKLDLDARVHNFFPAFSGPAKEQVTVRHLLTHSGGLLWWAPLYKDAKGQEAFLERIVALDLANEPGAKSVYSDLGIVLLGAILERVSGSSFADLARRRVLDPLEMKDSLYRPPPALLDRIAPTENDPWRGRVVRGEVHDENAFALGGVAPHAGLFGTAPDLAHLAQMLLDGGAFRGRRLVSRATVELFTGRAGVPGSSRALGWDTPTDETGRRSPTPGQPGFSSAGSLLSSRSFGHTGFTGTSMWMDPDRGLYVILLTNRVHPTRENNQIREVRSRTADAVVRALERP
;
A
#
# COMPACT_ATOMS: atom_id res chain seq x y z
N MET A 1 13.63 51.62 -52.31
CA MET A 1 13.59 51.26 -50.85
C MET A 1 13.73 49.76 -50.77
N THR A 2 14.96 49.31 -50.71
CA THR A 2 15.41 47.93 -50.73
C THR A 2 15.38 47.37 -49.31
N ARG A 3 14.72 46.24 -49.10
CA ARG A 3 14.76 45.43 -47.80
C ARG A 3 15.85 44.41 -48.01
N ASP A 4 16.89 44.54 -47.16
CA ASP A 4 17.92 43.56 -46.99
C ASP A 4 17.35 42.30 -46.31
N ARG A 5 17.65 41.14 -46.91
CA ARG A 5 17.40 39.82 -46.31
C ARG A 5 18.71 39.37 -45.69
N GLU A 6 18.75 39.24 -44.35
CA GLU A 6 19.84 38.58 -43.67
C GLU A 6 19.67 37.04 -43.74
N GLU A 7 20.72 36.38 -44.22
CA GLU A 7 20.85 34.92 -44.23
C GLU A 7 21.30 34.39 -42.85
N PRO A 8 20.86 33.18 -42.44
CA PRO A 8 21.30 32.57 -41.17
C PRO A 8 22.72 31.99 -41.32
N PRO A 9 23.55 32.02 -40.24
CA PRO A 9 24.93 31.56 -40.26
C PRO A 9 25.05 30.05 -40.33
N SER A 10 26.09 29.63 -41.09
CA SER A 10 26.43 28.24 -41.42
C SER A 10 26.86 27.38 -40.24
N ARG A 11 26.64 26.06 -40.36
CA ARG A 11 26.88 24.97 -39.36
C ARG A 11 28.36 24.67 -39.02
N ARG A 12 29.31 25.61 -39.15
CA ARG A 12 30.75 25.32 -38.96
C ARG A 12 31.47 26.08 -37.84
N ALA A 13 30.76 26.74 -36.92
CA ALA A 13 31.37 27.58 -35.89
C ALA A 13 31.19 27.07 -34.42
N TRP A 14 30.96 25.79 -34.16
CA TRP A 14 30.84 25.23 -32.79
C TRP A 14 31.81 24.09 -32.51
N LEU A 15 33.04 24.18 -32.94
CA LEU A 15 34.09 23.25 -32.55
C LEU A 15 35.36 24.01 -32.18
N ARG A 16 35.38 24.75 -31.09
CA ARG A 16 36.57 25.12 -30.26
C ARG A 16 36.13 25.96 -29.09
N GLY A 17 36.16 25.35 -27.90
CA GLY A 17 36.04 26.12 -26.64
C GLY A 17 35.49 25.32 -25.49
N GLY A 18 36.37 24.81 -24.63
CA GLY A 18 36.03 24.57 -23.23
C GLY A 18 35.68 23.15 -22.81
N LEU A 19 36.70 22.31 -22.63
CA LEU A 19 36.65 21.22 -21.69
C LEU A 19 36.57 21.83 -20.25
N ALA A 20 35.35 22.04 -19.76
CA ALA A 20 35.13 22.21 -18.34
C ALA A 20 34.73 20.85 -17.79
N ALA A 21 35.60 20.26 -16.96
CA ALA A 21 35.37 19.02 -16.26
C ALA A 21 34.18 19.18 -15.32
N ALA A 22 33.03 18.62 -15.69
CA ALA A 22 31.94 18.38 -14.75
C ALA A 22 32.37 17.22 -13.87
N ALA A 23 32.83 17.52 -12.66
CA ALA A 23 33.01 16.53 -11.59
C ALA A 23 31.62 16.00 -11.22
N VAL A 24 31.27 14.82 -11.74
CA VAL A 24 30.14 14.03 -11.24
C VAL A 24 30.53 13.57 -9.86
N ILE A 25 30.02 14.25 -8.84
CA ILE A 25 30.02 13.76 -7.47
C ILE A 25 29.04 12.61 -7.45
N ALA A 26 29.53 11.41 -7.72
CA ALA A 26 28.86 10.18 -7.41
C ALA A 26 28.81 10.07 -5.87
N GLY A 27 27.76 10.61 -5.28
CA GLY A 27 27.39 10.33 -3.90
C GLY A 27 27.14 8.84 -3.78
N ARG A 28 28.16 8.06 -3.45
CA ARG A 28 28.02 6.70 -2.99
C ARG A 28 27.25 6.75 -1.67
N TYR A 29 25.93 6.60 -1.75
CA TYR A 29 25.17 6.16 -0.58
C TYR A 29 25.66 4.73 -0.30
N ALA A 30 26.38 4.60 0.79
CA ALA A 30 26.68 3.31 1.36
C ALA A 30 25.34 2.71 1.82
N VAL A 31 24.69 1.97 0.93
CA VAL A 31 23.83 0.88 1.35
C VAL A 31 24.80 -0.06 2.05
N GLY A 32 24.78 -0.05 3.37
CA GLY A 32 25.56 -0.97 4.16
C GLY A 32 25.24 -2.36 3.65
N THR A 33 26.14 -2.96 2.88
CA THR A 33 26.10 -4.38 2.60
C THR A 33 26.11 -5.07 3.95
N VAL A 34 24.97 -5.65 4.34
CA VAL A 34 24.91 -6.53 5.50
C VAL A 34 25.81 -7.70 5.15
N SER A 35 27.05 -7.62 5.63
CA SER A 35 28.05 -8.68 5.47
C SER A 35 27.45 -9.97 6.02
N ALA A 36 27.63 -11.07 5.27
CA ALA A 36 27.17 -12.41 5.64
C ALA A 36 27.89 -13.02 6.85
N ASP A 37 28.68 -12.24 7.56
CA ASP A 37 29.52 -12.70 8.68
C ASP A 37 29.14 -11.94 9.98
N ARG A 38 27.90 -12.14 10.43
CA ARG A 38 27.52 -11.76 11.80
C ARG A 38 27.58 -12.99 12.69
N THR A 39 28.54 -12.99 13.58
CA THR A 39 28.61 -13.94 14.70
C THR A 39 27.34 -13.79 15.57
N ALA A 40 26.91 -14.87 16.23
CA ALA A 40 25.65 -14.98 17.01
C ALA A 40 25.50 -13.95 18.16
N SER A 41 26.41 -12.98 18.33
CA SER A 41 26.38 -11.96 19.38
C SER A 41 25.76 -10.62 18.96
N ASP A 42 25.47 -10.39 17.66
CA ASP A 42 24.96 -9.11 17.16
C ASP A 42 23.46 -9.20 16.75
N ALA A 43 22.60 -9.56 17.71
CA ALA A 43 21.17 -9.44 17.47
C ALA A 43 20.78 -7.97 17.24
N PRO A 44 19.91 -7.65 16.25
CA PRO A 44 19.39 -6.30 16.09
C PRO A 44 18.76 -5.80 17.39
N ARG A 45 18.94 -4.49 17.66
CA ARG A 45 18.51 -3.87 18.92
C ARG A 45 17.10 -4.24 19.29
N GLY A 46 16.92 -4.79 20.49
CA GLY A 46 15.62 -5.20 21.04
C GLY A 46 15.07 -6.55 20.56
N PHE A 47 15.88 -7.33 19.82
CA PHE A 47 15.54 -8.70 19.42
C PHE A 47 16.46 -9.71 20.12
N ARG A 48 15.91 -10.87 20.46
CA ARG A 48 16.67 -11.99 21.03
C ARG A 48 17.64 -12.58 19.98
N PRO A 49 18.82 -13.04 20.37
CA PRO A 49 19.69 -13.81 19.46
C PRO A 49 18.92 -14.95 18.79
N GLY A 50 19.05 -15.10 17.47
CA GLY A 50 18.32 -16.09 16.67
C GLY A 50 16.82 -15.84 16.51
N GLY A 51 16.27 -14.78 17.11
CA GLY A 51 14.84 -14.50 17.04
C GLY A 51 14.33 -14.20 15.62
N LEU A 52 15.08 -13.45 14.85
CA LEU A 52 14.71 -13.11 13.46
C LEU A 52 14.92 -14.28 12.49
N GLU A 53 15.83 -15.19 12.76
CA GLU A 53 16.00 -16.45 12.03
C GLU A 53 14.74 -17.34 12.18
N ALA A 54 14.13 -17.35 13.35
CA ALA A 54 12.86 -18.05 13.56
C ALA A 54 11.70 -17.41 12.78
N VAL A 55 11.71 -16.09 12.60
CA VAL A 55 10.75 -15.40 11.72
C VAL A 55 10.99 -15.77 10.25
N ASP A 56 12.24 -15.78 9.80
CA ASP A 56 12.61 -16.21 8.45
C ASP A 56 12.17 -17.65 8.17
N GLN A 57 12.24 -18.53 9.17
CA GLN A 57 11.80 -19.91 9.02
C GLN A 57 10.30 -20.01 8.74
N VAL A 58 9.47 -19.18 9.38
CA VAL A 58 8.02 -19.12 9.07
C VAL A 58 7.76 -18.80 7.60
N VAL A 59 8.53 -17.87 7.02
CA VAL A 59 8.37 -17.47 5.62
C VAL A 59 8.93 -18.55 4.67
N ARG A 60 10.08 -19.15 5.00
CA ARG A 60 10.65 -20.27 4.23
C ARG A 60 9.71 -21.47 4.19
N ASP A 61 9.11 -21.82 5.32
CA ASP A 61 8.15 -22.92 5.41
C ASP A 61 6.92 -22.65 4.54
N ALA A 62 6.46 -21.40 4.52
CA ALA A 62 5.33 -20.98 3.68
C ALA A 62 5.66 -21.10 2.17
N VAL A 63 6.86 -20.68 1.75
CA VAL A 63 7.33 -20.88 0.36
C VAL A 63 7.41 -22.37 0.03
N SER A 64 8.00 -23.18 0.92
CA SER A 64 8.14 -24.63 0.73
C SER A 64 6.78 -25.34 0.68
N ALA A 65 5.78 -24.85 1.41
CA ALA A 65 4.41 -25.36 1.41
C ALA A 65 3.59 -24.86 0.20
N GLY A 66 4.17 -24.03 -0.68
CA GLY A 66 3.50 -23.49 -1.86
C GLY A 66 2.45 -22.41 -1.54
N ALA A 67 2.56 -21.73 -0.40
CA ALA A 67 1.67 -20.63 -0.08
C ALA A 67 1.83 -19.44 -1.05
N PHE A 68 3.05 -19.25 -1.54
CA PHE A 68 3.44 -18.30 -2.59
C PHE A 68 4.82 -18.69 -3.13
N PRO A 69 5.16 -18.29 -4.39
CA PRO A 69 6.46 -18.65 -4.97
C PRO A 69 7.63 -17.96 -4.26
N GLY A 70 7.42 -16.74 -3.78
CA GLY A 70 8.42 -15.99 -3.05
C GLY A 70 7.87 -14.70 -2.45
N GLY A 71 8.70 -14.04 -1.65
CA GLY A 71 8.28 -12.82 -0.95
C GLY A 71 9.44 -12.05 -0.33
N VAL A 72 9.14 -10.85 0.14
CA VAL A 72 10.06 -9.99 0.90
C VAL A 72 9.45 -9.69 2.25
N LEU A 73 10.22 -9.93 3.31
CA LEU A 73 9.90 -9.55 4.69
C LEU A 73 10.77 -8.36 5.10
N ALA A 74 10.12 -7.31 5.58
CA ALA A 74 10.78 -6.18 6.24
C ALA A 74 10.23 -6.01 7.66
N VAL A 75 11.11 -5.88 8.64
CA VAL A 75 10.77 -5.57 10.03
C VAL A 75 11.53 -4.32 10.43
N GLY A 76 10.82 -3.36 10.99
CA GLY A 76 11.42 -2.17 11.56
C GLY A 76 11.10 -2.02 13.04
N ARG A 77 12.02 -1.42 13.78
CA ARG A 77 11.87 -1.14 15.21
C ARG A 77 12.60 0.14 15.59
N GLU A 78 11.95 0.94 16.44
CA GLU A 78 12.55 2.15 17.04
C GLU A 78 13.26 3.05 16.03
N GLY A 79 12.57 3.35 14.90
CA GLY A 79 13.09 4.26 13.88
C GLY A 79 14.03 3.64 12.84
N SER A 80 14.27 2.33 12.90
CA SER A 80 15.22 1.66 12.01
C SER A 80 14.61 0.44 11.32
N LEU A 81 14.92 0.24 10.04
CA LEU A 81 14.71 -1.03 9.34
C LEU A 81 15.76 -2.02 9.85
N VAL A 82 15.36 -2.98 10.69
CA VAL A 82 16.27 -3.91 11.39
C VAL A 82 16.41 -5.26 10.70
N HIS A 83 15.45 -5.60 9.84
CA HIS A 83 15.46 -6.86 9.08
C HIS A 83 14.83 -6.66 7.70
N LEU A 84 15.55 -7.14 6.68
CA LEU A 84 15.08 -7.13 5.29
C LEU A 84 15.59 -8.39 4.61
N ARG A 85 14.69 -9.29 4.22
CA ARG A 85 15.02 -10.58 3.61
C ARG A 85 14.10 -10.92 2.45
N ALA A 86 14.68 -11.52 1.43
CA ALA A 86 13.98 -12.06 0.28
C ALA A 86 13.97 -13.60 0.36
N PHE A 87 12.89 -14.22 -0.13
CA PHE A 87 12.64 -15.66 -0.06
C PHE A 87 12.08 -16.16 -1.38
N GLY A 88 12.52 -17.34 -1.82
CA GLY A 88 11.95 -18.02 -2.98
C GLY A 88 12.24 -17.35 -4.31
N ARG A 89 11.33 -17.55 -5.26
CA ARG A 89 11.45 -17.12 -6.64
C ARG A 89 10.26 -16.27 -7.07
N LEU A 90 10.38 -15.57 -8.21
CA LEU A 90 9.31 -14.72 -8.74
C LEU A 90 8.07 -15.52 -9.20
N SER A 91 8.28 -16.77 -9.66
CA SER A 91 7.23 -17.70 -10.05
C SER A 91 7.61 -19.16 -9.73
N TYR A 92 6.68 -20.09 -9.93
CA TYR A 92 6.95 -21.53 -9.82
C TYR A 92 7.59 -22.12 -11.07
N ASP A 93 7.85 -21.34 -12.12
CA ASP A 93 8.43 -21.82 -13.36
C ASP A 93 9.89 -22.30 -13.15
N PRO A 94 10.30 -23.36 -13.83
CA PRO A 94 11.70 -23.77 -13.84
C PRO A 94 12.61 -22.63 -14.32
N GLY A 95 13.64 -22.31 -13.53
CA GLY A 95 14.57 -21.21 -13.86
C GLY A 95 14.06 -19.78 -13.59
N ALA A 96 12.89 -19.61 -12.93
CA ALA A 96 12.44 -18.31 -12.50
C ALA A 96 13.53 -17.59 -11.67
N ALA A 97 13.65 -16.28 -11.83
CA ALA A 97 14.58 -15.47 -11.07
C ALA A 97 14.27 -15.53 -9.56
N GLU A 98 15.30 -15.44 -8.75
CA GLU A 98 15.15 -15.33 -7.29
C GLU A 98 14.51 -13.98 -6.91
N VAL A 99 13.76 -13.96 -5.83
CA VAL A 99 13.25 -12.71 -5.26
C VAL A 99 14.43 -11.94 -4.67
N ALA A 100 14.51 -10.65 -5.01
CA ALA A 100 15.45 -9.70 -4.43
C ALA A 100 14.73 -8.80 -3.42
N THR A 101 15.47 -8.17 -2.51
CA THR A 101 14.90 -7.28 -1.48
C THR A 101 14.25 -6.03 -2.06
N ASP A 102 14.57 -5.68 -3.30
CA ASP A 102 14.01 -4.58 -4.09
C ASP A 102 13.01 -5.07 -5.15
N THR A 103 12.54 -6.32 -5.05
CA THR A 103 11.45 -6.84 -5.90
C THR A 103 10.20 -5.98 -5.70
N ILE A 104 9.61 -5.59 -6.83
CA ILE A 104 8.40 -4.76 -6.89
C ILE A 104 7.17 -5.68 -6.94
N TYR A 105 6.19 -5.41 -6.09
CA TYR A 105 4.93 -6.15 -6.02
C TYR A 105 3.74 -5.26 -6.39
N ASP A 106 2.72 -5.84 -7.03
CA ASP A 106 1.39 -5.24 -7.05
C ASP A 106 0.86 -5.22 -5.61
N LEU A 107 0.73 -4.04 -5.05
CA LEU A 107 0.34 -3.83 -3.66
C LEU A 107 -1.15 -4.06 -3.41
N ALA A 108 -1.95 -4.18 -4.49
CA ALA A 108 -3.39 -4.35 -4.42
C ALA A 108 -4.03 -3.35 -3.43
N SER A 109 -4.82 -3.84 -2.49
CA SER A 109 -5.52 -2.97 -1.52
C SER A 109 -4.63 -2.21 -0.54
N LEU A 110 -3.32 -2.48 -0.45
CA LEU A 110 -2.42 -1.57 0.26
C LEU A 110 -2.40 -0.18 -0.39
N THR A 111 -2.76 -0.06 -1.68
CA THR A 111 -2.98 1.22 -2.36
C THR A 111 -3.91 2.14 -1.56
N LYS A 112 -4.98 1.58 -0.96
CA LYS A 112 -5.95 2.34 -0.17
C LYS A 112 -5.28 3.07 1.00
N VAL A 113 -4.40 2.39 1.71
CA VAL A 113 -3.76 2.96 2.92
C VAL A 113 -2.50 3.76 2.57
N VAL A 114 -1.72 3.29 1.61
CA VAL A 114 -0.49 3.98 1.19
C VAL A 114 -0.81 5.32 0.54
N VAL A 115 -1.83 5.37 -0.32
CA VAL A 115 -2.16 6.58 -1.07
C VAL A 115 -3.44 7.23 -0.58
N THR A 116 -4.60 6.57 -0.73
CA THR A 116 -5.90 7.22 -0.54
C THR A 116 -6.11 7.69 0.90
N THR A 117 -5.85 6.83 1.88
CA THR A 117 -5.95 7.18 3.31
C THR A 117 -4.92 8.23 3.69
N THR A 118 -3.66 8.10 3.26
CA THR A 118 -2.61 9.08 3.55
C THR A 118 -2.93 10.45 2.97
N LEU A 119 -3.46 10.53 1.74
CA LEU A 119 -3.96 11.78 1.15
C LEU A 119 -5.15 12.34 1.93
N SER A 120 -6.08 11.48 2.36
CA SER A 120 -7.21 11.90 3.19
C SER A 120 -6.73 12.50 4.52
N MET A 121 -5.75 11.86 5.18
CA MET A 121 -5.11 12.38 6.40
C MET A 121 -4.54 13.78 6.16
N MET A 122 -3.77 13.96 5.08
CA MET A 122 -3.15 15.25 4.75
C MET A 122 -4.18 16.34 4.49
N LEU A 123 -5.25 16.05 3.75
CA LEU A 123 -6.29 17.03 3.45
C LEU A 123 -7.16 17.36 4.66
N VAL A 124 -7.40 16.40 5.55
CA VAL A 124 -8.07 16.63 6.85
C VAL A 124 -7.19 17.51 7.75
N ASP A 125 -5.89 17.21 7.84
CA ASP A 125 -4.92 17.97 8.63
C ASP A 125 -4.80 19.43 8.16
N GLU A 126 -4.95 19.65 6.85
CA GLU A 126 -4.98 20.99 6.22
C GLU A 126 -6.34 21.70 6.33
N GLY A 127 -7.36 21.07 6.91
CA GLY A 127 -8.73 21.62 6.97
C GLY A 127 -9.43 21.70 5.62
N LYS A 128 -8.92 21.01 4.59
CA LYS A 128 -9.47 20.99 3.23
C LYS A 128 -10.52 19.91 3.02
N LEU A 129 -10.47 18.84 3.78
CA LEU A 129 -11.42 17.73 3.75
C LEU A 129 -12.07 17.57 5.11
N ASP A 130 -13.39 17.72 5.16
CA ASP A 130 -14.18 17.40 6.34
C ASP A 130 -14.63 15.94 6.30
N LEU A 131 -14.35 15.19 7.37
CA LEU A 131 -14.76 13.78 7.49
C LEU A 131 -16.28 13.61 7.50
N ASP A 132 -17.01 14.61 7.95
CA ASP A 132 -18.46 14.58 8.04
C ASP A 132 -19.17 15.24 6.83
N ALA A 133 -18.37 15.73 5.86
CA ALA A 133 -18.91 16.19 4.58
C ALA A 133 -19.67 15.06 3.87
N ARG A 134 -20.87 15.39 3.36
CA ARG A 134 -21.74 14.46 2.65
C ARG A 134 -21.19 14.15 1.27
N VAL A 135 -21.19 12.87 0.87
CA VAL A 135 -20.78 12.44 -0.48
C VAL A 135 -21.64 13.10 -1.55
N HIS A 136 -22.93 13.28 -1.27
CA HIS A 136 -23.87 13.99 -2.14
C HIS A 136 -23.40 15.41 -2.51
N ASN A 137 -22.71 16.13 -1.63
CA ASN A 137 -22.18 17.47 -1.92
C ASN A 137 -21.14 17.47 -3.05
N PHE A 138 -20.44 16.35 -3.21
CA PHE A 138 -19.47 16.15 -4.29
C PHE A 138 -20.09 15.49 -5.52
N PHE A 139 -21.12 14.69 -5.34
CA PHE A 139 -21.83 13.95 -6.39
C PHE A 139 -23.34 14.15 -6.24
N PRO A 140 -23.94 15.20 -6.80
CA PRO A 140 -25.38 15.44 -6.67
C PRO A 140 -26.25 14.29 -7.14
N ALA A 141 -25.77 13.48 -8.12
CA ALA A 141 -26.46 12.27 -8.58
C ALA A 141 -26.44 11.13 -7.54
N PHE A 142 -25.57 11.17 -6.52
CA PHE A 142 -25.59 10.25 -5.39
C PHE A 142 -26.67 10.69 -4.39
N SER A 143 -27.93 10.54 -4.78
CA SER A 143 -29.11 11.12 -4.11
C SER A 143 -30.10 10.04 -3.65
N GLY A 144 -30.98 10.47 -2.76
CA GLY A 144 -31.98 9.64 -2.09
C GLY A 144 -31.75 9.59 -0.57
N PRO A 145 -32.79 9.29 0.22
CA PRO A 145 -32.74 9.50 1.68
C PRO A 145 -31.58 8.85 2.40
N ALA A 146 -31.20 7.62 2.04
CA ALA A 146 -30.07 6.92 2.63
C ALA A 146 -28.73 7.41 2.05
N LYS A 147 -28.61 7.59 0.72
CA LYS A 147 -27.37 8.03 0.07
C LYS A 147 -26.91 9.40 0.56
N GLU A 148 -27.84 10.33 0.80
CA GLU A 148 -27.56 11.67 1.30
C GLU A 148 -27.00 11.68 2.73
N GLN A 149 -27.13 10.57 3.47
CA GLN A 149 -26.53 10.42 4.79
C GLN A 149 -25.07 9.95 4.74
N VAL A 150 -24.59 9.45 3.60
CA VAL A 150 -23.22 8.93 3.47
C VAL A 150 -22.21 10.08 3.54
N THR A 151 -21.20 9.94 4.40
CA THR A 151 -20.13 10.91 4.61
C THR A 151 -18.78 10.38 4.15
N VAL A 152 -17.76 11.23 4.06
CA VAL A 152 -16.37 10.86 3.84
C VAL A 152 -15.90 9.85 4.90
N ARG A 153 -16.28 10.05 6.16
CA ARG A 153 -16.01 9.10 7.27
C ARG A 153 -16.58 7.71 6.97
N HIS A 154 -17.79 7.63 6.46
CA HIS A 154 -18.42 6.37 6.08
C HIS A 154 -17.66 5.66 4.95
N LEU A 155 -17.09 6.40 3.99
CA LEU A 155 -16.25 5.80 2.94
C LEU A 155 -14.96 5.22 3.53
N LEU A 156 -14.27 5.97 4.40
CA LEU A 156 -13.02 5.54 5.06
C LEU A 156 -13.23 4.34 6.00
N THR A 157 -14.39 4.23 6.65
CA THR A 157 -14.71 3.12 7.55
C THR A 157 -15.41 1.96 6.86
N HIS A 158 -15.62 2.07 5.55
CA HIS A 158 -16.41 1.11 4.77
C HIS A 158 -17.83 0.89 5.32
N SER A 159 -18.41 1.92 5.93
CA SER A 159 -19.76 1.86 6.52
C SER A 159 -20.80 2.68 5.76
N GLY A 160 -20.50 3.07 4.52
CA GLY A 160 -21.41 3.86 3.67
C GLY A 160 -22.56 3.08 3.04
N GLY A 161 -22.69 1.79 3.32
CA GLY A 161 -23.74 0.95 2.75
C GLY A 161 -23.49 0.51 1.30
N LEU A 162 -22.39 0.92 0.68
CA LEU A 162 -22.05 0.52 -0.69
C LEU A 162 -21.72 -0.98 -0.79
N LEU A 163 -21.97 -1.57 -1.95
CA LEU A 163 -21.55 -2.93 -2.27
C LEU A 163 -20.04 -3.07 -2.09
N TRP A 164 -19.59 -4.27 -1.72
CA TRP A 164 -18.18 -4.56 -1.55
C TRP A 164 -17.40 -4.44 -2.86
N TRP A 165 -18.02 -4.90 -3.97
CA TRP A 165 -17.45 -4.94 -5.31
C TRP A 165 -18.56 -5.13 -6.34
N ALA A 166 -18.32 -4.72 -7.58
CA ALA A 166 -19.14 -5.01 -8.74
C ALA A 166 -18.23 -5.12 -9.97
N PRO A 167 -18.53 -5.98 -10.96
CA PRO A 167 -17.70 -6.20 -12.14
C PRO A 167 -17.83 -5.07 -13.16
N LEU A 168 -17.58 -3.81 -12.73
CA LEU A 168 -17.76 -2.61 -13.54
C LEU A 168 -16.85 -2.60 -14.77
N TYR A 169 -15.69 -3.26 -14.68
CA TYR A 169 -14.74 -3.40 -15.79
C TYR A 169 -15.33 -4.00 -17.06
N LYS A 170 -16.48 -4.72 -16.96
CA LYS A 170 -17.15 -5.31 -18.11
C LYS A 170 -17.86 -4.26 -18.98
N ASP A 171 -18.40 -3.22 -18.35
CA ASP A 171 -19.34 -2.28 -18.98
C ASP A 171 -18.86 -0.82 -18.91
N ALA A 172 -17.83 -0.52 -18.12
CA ALA A 172 -17.33 0.83 -17.93
C ALA A 172 -15.81 0.92 -18.17
N LYS A 173 -15.36 2.02 -18.76
CA LYS A 173 -13.93 2.36 -18.91
C LYS A 173 -13.70 3.81 -18.51
N GLY A 174 -12.63 4.02 -17.76
CA GLY A 174 -12.26 5.36 -17.28
C GLY A 174 -13.10 5.82 -16.09
N GLN A 175 -12.65 6.89 -15.47
CA GLN A 175 -13.17 7.34 -14.18
C GLN A 175 -14.63 7.80 -14.26
N GLU A 176 -15.00 8.57 -15.28
CA GLU A 176 -16.34 9.14 -15.41
C GLU A 176 -17.42 8.04 -15.48
N ALA A 177 -17.24 7.06 -16.39
CA ALA A 177 -18.16 5.94 -16.53
C ALA A 177 -18.25 5.09 -15.25
N PHE A 178 -17.14 4.91 -14.53
CA PHE A 178 -17.15 4.23 -13.24
C PHE A 178 -17.95 4.99 -12.18
N LEU A 179 -17.74 6.31 -12.08
CA LEU A 179 -18.46 7.15 -11.13
C LEU A 179 -19.96 7.17 -11.41
N GLU A 180 -20.37 7.29 -12.67
CA GLU A 180 -21.78 7.20 -13.09
C GLU A 180 -22.42 5.89 -12.63
N ARG A 181 -21.73 4.76 -12.85
CA ARG A 181 -22.22 3.44 -12.40
C ARG A 181 -22.32 3.35 -10.89
N ILE A 182 -21.27 3.79 -10.16
CA ILE A 182 -21.24 3.69 -8.69
C ILE A 182 -22.33 4.55 -8.04
N VAL A 183 -22.55 5.77 -8.52
CA VAL A 183 -23.58 6.66 -7.94
C VAL A 183 -25.00 6.16 -8.21
N ALA A 184 -25.19 5.39 -9.28
CA ALA A 184 -26.47 4.78 -9.62
C ALA A 184 -26.81 3.54 -8.78
N LEU A 185 -25.81 2.84 -8.20
CA LEU A 185 -26.04 1.63 -7.40
C LEU A 185 -26.83 1.95 -6.13
N ASP A 186 -27.75 1.06 -5.76
CA ASP A 186 -28.43 1.12 -4.47
C ASP A 186 -27.48 0.75 -3.32
N LEU A 187 -27.76 1.29 -2.14
CA LEU A 187 -27.06 0.90 -0.93
C LEU A 187 -27.59 -0.46 -0.45
N ALA A 188 -26.68 -1.34 -0.05
CA ALA A 188 -27.01 -2.65 0.51
C ALA A 188 -27.35 -2.60 2.01
N ASN A 189 -27.01 -1.50 2.67
CA ASN A 189 -27.21 -1.30 4.12
C ASN A 189 -27.36 0.18 4.43
N GLU A 190 -27.97 0.50 5.54
CA GLU A 190 -28.02 1.85 6.09
C GLU A 190 -26.60 2.36 6.41
N PRO A 191 -26.28 3.63 6.07
CA PRO A 191 -25.01 4.24 6.41
C PRO A 191 -24.74 4.20 7.92
N GLY A 192 -23.54 3.80 8.30
CA GLY A 192 -23.12 3.68 9.70
C GLY A 192 -23.56 2.41 10.43
N ALA A 193 -24.50 1.63 9.90
CA ALA A 193 -25.06 0.47 10.60
C ALA A 193 -24.06 -0.69 10.74
N LYS A 194 -23.23 -0.91 9.74
CA LYS A 194 -22.15 -1.91 9.75
C LYS A 194 -21.06 -1.59 8.75
N SER A 195 -19.89 -2.17 8.94
CA SER A 195 -18.79 -2.08 8.00
C SER A 195 -18.85 -3.24 6.99
N VAL A 196 -18.93 -2.89 5.70
CA VAL A 196 -18.78 -3.81 4.57
C VAL A 196 -17.67 -3.26 3.70
N TYR A 197 -16.53 -3.93 3.70
CA TYR A 197 -15.37 -3.52 2.90
C TYR A 197 -15.78 -3.24 1.47
N SER A 198 -15.54 -2.02 0.97
CA SER A 198 -16.04 -1.58 -0.33
C SER A 198 -14.95 -0.89 -1.15
N ASP A 199 -14.60 -1.47 -2.28
CA ASP A 199 -13.73 -0.85 -3.27
C ASP A 199 -14.44 0.34 -3.93
N LEU A 200 -15.75 0.24 -4.14
CA LEU A 200 -16.56 1.29 -4.78
C LEU A 200 -16.57 2.57 -3.94
N GLY A 201 -16.66 2.44 -2.61
CA GLY A 201 -16.56 3.58 -1.70
C GLY A 201 -15.21 4.29 -1.78
N ILE A 202 -14.13 3.52 -1.95
CA ILE A 202 -12.79 4.10 -2.10
C ILE A 202 -12.60 4.78 -3.46
N VAL A 203 -13.26 4.27 -4.52
CA VAL A 203 -13.26 4.96 -5.83
C VAL A 203 -13.95 6.32 -5.70
N LEU A 204 -15.10 6.42 -5.03
CA LEU A 204 -15.75 7.71 -4.74
C LEU A 204 -14.84 8.62 -3.92
N LEU A 205 -14.20 8.09 -2.87
CA LEU A 205 -13.28 8.86 -2.04
C LEU A 205 -12.12 9.45 -2.86
N GLY A 206 -11.50 8.66 -3.73
CA GLY A 206 -10.44 9.15 -4.60
C GLY A 206 -10.88 10.31 -5.48
N ALA A 207 -12.06 10.22 -6.08
CA ALA A 207 -12.63 11.31 -6.87
C ALA A 207 -12.99 12.55 -6.02
N ILE A 208 -13.36 12.37 -4.75
CA ILE A 208 -13.52 13.48 -3.80
C ILE A 208 -12.18 14.18 -3.56
N LEU A 209 -11.09 13.39 -3.33
CA LEU A 209 -9.74 13.95 -3.13
C LEU A 209 -9.28 14.77 -4.33
N GLU A 210 -9.55 14.31 -5.56
CA GLU A 210 -9.25 15.08 -6.78
C GLU A 210 -10.03 16.40 -6.83
N ARG A 211 -11.33 16.38 -6.54
CA ARG A 211 -12.19 17.59 -6.54
C ARG A 211 -11.74 18.60 -5.49
N VAL A 212 -11.44 18.15 -4.28
CA VAL A 212 -11.00 19.01 -3.18
C VAL A 212 -9.64 19.64 -3.45
N SER A 213 -8.74 18.90 -4.09
CA SER A 213 -7.36 19.34 -4.34
C SER A 213 -7.16 20.04 -5.68
N GLY A 214 -8.05 19.85 -6.65
CA GLY A 214 -7.91 20.33 -8.03
C GLY A 214 -6.78 19.63 -8.81
N SER A 215 -6.35 18.43 -8.39
CA SER A 215 -5.24 17.69 -9.00
C SER A 215 -5.64 16.25 -9.30
N SER A 216 -5.05 15.63 -10.33
CA SER A 216 -5.29 14.22 -10.64
C SER A 216 -4.83 13.32 -9.51
N PHE A 217 -5.48 12.16 -9.34
CA PHE A 217 -5.13 11.20 -8.29
C PHE A 217 -3.66 10.72 -8.42
N ALA A 218 -3.17 10.52 -9.65
CA ALA A 218 -1.78 10.15 -9.90
C ALA A 218 -0.80 11.24 -9.43
N ASP A 219 -1.09 12.51 -9.72
CA ASP A 219 -0.25 13.63 -9.28
C ASP A 219 -0.28 13.81 -7.76
N LEU A 220 -1.45 13.66 -7.14
CA LEU A 220 -1.58 13.67 -5.68
C LEU A 220 -0.73 12.57 -5.05
N ALA A 221 -0.88 11.32 -5.52
CA ALA A 221 -0.11 10.20 -5.04
C ALA A 221 1.39 10.51 -5.09
N ARG A 222 1.88 10.89 -6.26
CA ARG A 222 3.30 11.15 -6.49
C ARG A 222 3.80 12.31 -5.63
N ARG A 223 3.20 13.51 -5.80
CA ARG A 223 3.73 14.76 -5.21
C ARG A 223 3.51 14.87 -3.71
N ARG A 224 2.43 14.27 -3.19
CA ARG A 224 2.06 14.44 -1.78
C ARG A 224 2.49 13.25 -0.91
N VAL A 225 2.59 12.04 -1.47
CA VAL A 225 2.91 10.82 -0.72
C VAL A 225 4.26 10.26 -1.14
N LEU A 226 4.41 9.83 -2.40
CA LEU A 226 5.57 9.02 -2.80
C LEU A 226 6.87 9.82 -2.79
N ASP A 227 6.90 11.00 -3.44
CA ASP A 227 8.10 11.85 -3.49
C ASP A 227 8.51 12.33 -2.08
N PRO A 228 7.61 12.87 -1.21
CA PRO A 228 7.98 13.32 0.14
C PRO A 228 8.46 12.21 1.07
N LEU A 229 8.00 10.97 0.86
CA LEU A 229 8.43 9.79 1.61
C LEU A 229 9.61 9.06 0.95
N GLU A 230 10.15 9.60 -0.14
CA GLU A 230 11.25 8.98 -0.89
C GLU A 230 10.97 7.53 -1.32
N MET A 231 9.71 7.23 -1.66
CA MET A 231 9.26 5.91 -2.13
C MET A 231 9.54 5.78 -3.62
N LYS A 232 10.79 5.59 -3.98
CA LYS A 232 11.30 5.72 -5.35
C LYS A 232 10.93 4.56 -6.27
N ASP A 233 10.68 3.40 -5.69
CA ASP A 233 10.26 2.18 -6.39
C ASP A 233 8.75 1.92 -6.25
N SER A 234 7.99 2.92 -5.76
CA SER A 234 6.54 2.86 -5.65
C SER A 234 5.89 3.73 -6.72
N LEU A 235 5.06 3.13 -7.58
CA LEU A 235 4.49 3.81 -8.74
C LEU A 235 3.24 3.12 -9.26
N TYR A 236 2.41 3.88 -9.96
CA TYR A 236 1.36 3.35 -10.82
C TYR A 236 1.92 3.07 -12.22
N ARG A 237 1.39 2.06 -12.91
CA ARG A 237 1.75 1.73 -14.30
C ARG A 237 3.27 1.64 -14.51
N PRO A 238 3.93 0.64 -13.92
CA PRO A 238 5.36 0.47 -14.06
C PRO A 238 5.79 0.44 -15.54
N PRO A 239 6.86 1.14 -15.90
CA PRO A 239 7.38 1.08 -17.27
C PRO A 239 7.99 -0.30 -17.58
N PRO A 240 8.03 -0.71 -18.86
CA PRO A 240 8.57 -2.01 -19.27
C PRO A 240 10.00 -2.30 -18.77
N ALA A 241 10.81 -1.26 -18.57
CA ALA A 241 12.17 -1.40 -18.06
C ALA A 241 12.26 -1.97 -16.64
N LEU A 242 11.16 -1.95 -15.87
CA LEU A 242 11.11 -2.52 -14.52
C LEU A 242 10.56 -3.96 -14.47
N LEU A 243 10.14 -4.53 -15.60
CA LEU A 243 9.48 -5.84 -15.61
C LEU A 243 10.31 -6.93 -14.93
N ASP A 244 11.62 -6.95 -15.10
CA ASP A 244 12.48 -7.98 -14.50
C ASP A 244 12.50 -7.94 -12.97
N ARG A 245 12.20 -6.77 -12.37
CA ARG A 245 12.07 -6.58 -10.92
C ARG A 245 10.65 -6.83 -10.39
N ILE A 246 9.66 -7.00 -11.27
CA ILE A 246 8.25 -7.10 -10.84
C ILE A 246 7.87 -8.58 -10.69
N ALA A 247 7.30 -8.94 -9.54
CA ALA A 247 6.71 -10.25 -9.33
C ALA A 247 5.43 -10.40 -10.17
N PRO A 248 5.26 -11.49 -10.95
CA PRO A 248 4.02 -11.76 -11.66
C PRO A 248 2.89 -12.01 -10.67
N THR A 249 1.67 -11.71 -11.09
CA THR A 249 0.46 -12.06 -10.37
C THR A 249 -0.22 -13.28 -11.02
N GLU A 250 -1.50 -13.27 -11.23
CA GLU A 250 -2.30 -14.41 -11.68
C GLU A 250 -2.09 -14.75 -13.16
N ASN A 251 -2.23 -16.01 -13.51
CA ASN A 251 -2.59 -16.40 -14.87
C ASN A 251 -4.08 -16.09 -15.04
N ASP A 252 -4.36 -14.85 -15.43
CA ASP A 252 -5.70 -14.27 -15.38
C ASP A 252 -6.58 -14.85 -16.50
N PRO A 253 -7.67 -15.55 -16.14
CA PRO A 253 -8.58 -16.11 -17.14
C PRO A 253 -9.24 -15.06 -18.03
N TRP A 254 -9.48 -13.86 -17.49
CA TRP A 254 -10.11 -12.78 -18.25
C TRP A 254 -9.18 -12.17 -19.30
N ARG A 255 -7.89 -11.99 -18.92
CA ARG A 255 -6.86 -11.48 -19.84
C ARG A 255 -6.21 -12.57 -20.69
N GLY A 256 -6.40 -13.86 -20.34
CA GLY A 256 -5.83 -15.02 -21.04
C GLY A 256 -4.29 -15.11 -20.98
N ARG A 257 -3.68 -14.51 -19.94
CA ARG A 257 -2.22 -14.48 -19.77
C ARG A 257 -1.81 -14.25 -18.32
N VAL A 258 -0.55 -14.53 -18.03
CA VAL A 258 0.06 -14.12 -16.75
C VAL A 258 0.17 -12.60 -16.72
N VAL A 259 -0.35 -11.98 -15.65
CA VAL A 259 -0.31 -10.53 -15.43
C VAL A 259 1.00 -10.18 -14.73
N ARG A 260 1.77 -9.26 -15.32
CA ARG A 260 3.04 -8.78 -14.78
C ARG A 260 3.28 -7.33 -15.21
N GLY A 261 3.58 -6.44 -14.28
CA GLY A 261 3.77 -5.01 -14.56
C GLY A 261 2.48 -4.25 -14.90
N GLU A 262 1.34 -4.90 -14.71
CA GLU A 262 -0.01 -4.39 -14.90
C GLU A 262 -0.83 -4.76 -13.66
N VAL A 263 -1.73 -3.87 -13.23
CA VAL A 263 -2.52 -4.10 -12.02
C VAL A 263 -3.38 -5.37 -12.14
N HIS A 264 -3.37 -6.19 -11.10
CA HIS A 264 -4.15 -7.42 -11.03
C HIS A 264 -5.66 -7.14 -11.01
N ASP A 265 -6.10 -6.16 -10.22
CA ASP A 265 -7.52 -5.80 -10.08
C ASP A 265 -8.12 -5.33 -11.41
N GLU A 266 -9.19 -5.99 -11.85
CA GLU A 266 -9.84 -5.77 -13.14
C GLU A 266 -10.49 -4.38 -13.23
N ASN A 267 -11.11 -3.90 -12.15
CA ASN A 267 -11.71 -2.57 -12.10
C ASN A 267 -10.63 -1.47 -12.14
N ALA A 268 -9.53 -1.65 -11.40
CA ALA A 268 -8.41 -0.72 -11.45
C ALA A 268 -7.75 -0.69 -12.83
N PHE A 269 -7.67 -1.85 -13.51
CA PHE A 269 -7.21 -1.92 -14.89
C PHE A 269 -8.13 -1.13 -15.83
N ALA A 270 -9.45 -1.31 -15.74
CA ALA A 270 -10.42 -0.60 -16.55
C ALA A 270 -10.46 0.92 -16.25
N LEU A 271 -10.05 1.33 -15.05
CA LEU A 271 -9.78 2.72 -14.67
C LEU A 271 -8.46 3.26 -15.24
N GLY A 272 -7.74 2.48 -16.05
CA GLY A 272 -6.48 2.88 -16.68
C GLY A 272 -5.25 2.61 -15.82
N GLY A 273 -5.33 1.75 -14.80
CA GLY A 273 -4.21 1.32 -13.96
C GLY A 273 -3.82 2.31 -12.87
N VAL A 274 -4.54 3.41 -12.71
CA VAL A 274 -4.41 4.36 -11.60
C VAL A 274 -5.75 4.44 -10.89
N ALA A 275 -5.87 3.76 -9.76
CA ALA A 275 -7.12 3.75 -9.02
C ALA A 275 -6.90 3.95 -7.52
N PRO A 276 -7.86 4.57 -6.81
CA PRO A 276 -7.74 4.82 -5.37
C PRO A 276 -7.72 3.56 -4.52
N HIS A 277 -8.29 2.46 -5.02
CA HIS A 277 -8.47 1.20 -4.28
C HIS A 277 -7.41 0.15 -4.58
N ALA A 278 -6.71 0.24 -5.74
CA ALA A 278 -5.67 -0.69 -6.18
C ALA A 278 -4.80 -0.06 -7.29
N GLY A 279 -3.70 -0.73 -7.70
CA GLY A 279 -2.88 -0.34 -8.84
C GLY A 279 -1.55 0.29 -8.48
N LEU A 280 -1.28 0.56 -7.20
CA LEU A 280 0.06 0.92 -6.76
C LEU A 280 0.95 -0.32 -6.75
N PHE A 281 2.12 -0.21 -7.34
CA PHE A 281 3.23 -1.13 -7.20
C PHE A 281 4.24 -0.56 -6.23
N GLY A 282 5.02 -1.42 -5.55
CA GLY A 282 6.04 -0.93 -4.63
C GLY A 282 6.88 -2.04 -4.01
N THR A 283 7.87 -1.62 -3.25
CA THR A 283 8.84 -2.46 -2.55
C THR A 283 8.65 -2.41 -1.03
N ALA A 284 9.17 -3.40 -0.33
CA ALA A 284 9.12 -3.40 1.14
C ALA A 284 9.95 -2.25 1.76
N PRO A 285 11.13 -1.88 1.25
CA PRO A 285 11.84 -0.68 1.71
C PRO A 285 11.03 0.62 1.60
N ASP A 286 10.33 0.83 0.48
CA ASP A 286 9.49 2.03 0.31
C ASP A 286 8.33 2.07 1.32
N LEU A 287 7.65 0.94 1.52
CA LEU A 287 6.59 0.85 2.52
C LEU A 287 7.10 1.07 3.95
N ALA A 288 8.35 0.72 4.23
CA ALA A 288 8.99 0.99 5.51
C ALA A 288 9.09 2.50 5.81
N HIS A 289 9.28 3.35 4.80
CA HIS A 289 9.27 4.81 4.95
C HIS A 289 7.89 5.32 5.43
N LEU A 290 6.81 4.84 4.81
CA LEU A 290 5.45 5.19 5.26
C LEU A 290 5.17 4.66 6.67
N ALA A 291 5.52 3.39 6.94
CA ALA A 291 5.34 2.80 8.26
C ALA A 291 6.06 3.60 9.35
N GLN A 292 7.31 4.00 9.09
CA GLN A 292 8.09 4.82 10.00
C GLN A 292 7.48 6.21 10.19
N MET A 293 7.05 6.87 9.11
CA MET A 293 6.37 8.18 9.18
C MET A 293 5.14 8.11 10.10
N LEU A 294 4.34 7.06 9.99
CA LEU A 294 3.14 6.89 10.83
C LEU A 294 3.50 6.64 12.30
N LEU A 295 4.50 5.78 12.58
CA LEU A 295 4.99 5.53 13.94
C LEU A 295 5.61 6.76 14.59
N ASP A 296 6.25 7.63 13.80
CA ASP A 296 6.82 8.91 14.25
C ASP A 296 5.75 10.02 14.39
N GLY A 297 4.46 9.64 14.30
CA GLY A 297 3.33 10.56 14.44
C GLY A 297 3.26 11.59 13.33
N GLY A 298 3.51 11.17 12.09
CA GLY A 298 3.35 11.99 10.90
C GLY A 298 4.61 12.75 10.47
N ALA A 299 5.78 12.42 11.04
CA ALA A 299 7.06 12.99 10.65
C ALA A 299 7.92 11.98 9.89
N PHE A 300 8.64 12.44 8.88
CA PHE A 300 9.62 11.65 8.15
C PHE A 300 10.90 12.45 7.94
N ARG A 301 12.05 11.93 8.41
CA ARG A 301 13.37 12.58 8.31
C ARG A 301 13.37 14.05 8.76
N GLY A 302 12.72 14.32 9.90
CA GLY A 302 12.64 15.66 10.49
C GLY A 302 11.59 16.58 9.84
N ARG A 303 10.93 16.16 8.75
CA ARG A 303 9.86 16.91 8.10
C ARG A 303 8.51 16.37 8.56
N ARG A 304 7.63 17.24 9.02
CA ARG A 304 6.25 16.89 9.36
C ARG A 304 5.39 16.91 8.11
N LEU A 305 4.74 15.78 7.81
CA LEU A 305 3.82 15.62 6.68
C LEU A 305 2.36 15.68 7.12
N VAL A 306 2.09 15.20 8.36
CA VAL A 306 0.75 15.18 8.98
C VAL A 306 0.95 15.42 10.48
N SER A 307 -0.01 16.03 11.17
CA SER A 307 0.04 16.19 12.62
C SER A 307 -0.12 14.83 13.33
N ARG A 308 0.46 14.73 14.54
CA ARG A 308 0.30 13.53 15.38
C ARG A 308 -1.19 13.27 15.70
N ALA A 309 -1.93 14.33 15.98
CA ALA A 309 -3.36 14.22 16.27
C ALA A 309 -4.15 13.60 15.12
N THR A 310 -3.82 13.97 13.88
CA THR A 310 -4.47 13.39 12.70
C THR A 310 -4.05 11.93 12.49
N VAL A 311 -2.79 11.58 12.71
CA VAL A 311 -2.37 10.17 12.67
C VAL A 311 -3.16 9.35 13.70
N GLU A 312 -3.26 9.81 14.95
CA GLU A 312 -3.99 9.14 16.02
C GLU A 312 -5.49 9.02 15.71
N LEU A 313 -6.09 10.07 15.13
CA LEU A 313 -7.48 10.05 14.68
C LEU A 313 -7.72 8.97 13.62
N PHE A 314 -6.81 8.84 12.65
CA PHE A 314 -6.99 7.90 11.53
C PHE A 314 -6.66 6.45 11.88
N THR A 315 -5.77 6.23 12.85
CA THR A 315 -5.33 4.88 13.23
C THR A 315 -6.07 4.31 14.43
N GLY A 316 -6.79 5.15 15.16
CA GLY A 316 -7.70 4.73 16.23
C GLY A 316 -8.98 4.10 15.67
N ARG A 317 -9.55 3.14 16.41
CA ARG A 317 -10.80 2.48 16.02
C ARG A 317 -11.94 3.49 15.84
N ALA A 318 -12.69 3.34 14.75
CA ALA A 318 -13.74 4.30 14.37
C ALA A 318 -15.09 4.09 15.06
N GLY A 319 -15.27 3.00 15.83
CA GLY A 319 -16.49 2.75 16.59
C GLY A 319 -17.70 2.28 15.76
N VAL A 320 -17.49 1.81 14.53
CA VAL A 320 -18.57 1.20 13.74
C VAL A 320 -18.95 -0.14 14.36
N PRO A 321 -20.26 -0.41 14.59
CA PRO A 321 -20.71 -1.63 15.24
C PRO A 321 -20.18 -2.91 14.59
N GLY A 322 -19.66 -3.84 15.38
CA GLY A 322 -19.12 -5.13 14.93
C GLY A 322 -17.85 -5.04 14.07
N SER A 323 -17.17 -3.88 14.03
CA SER A 323 -16.04 -3.64 13.12
C SER A 323 -14.72 -3.40 13.84
N SER A 324 -13.62 -3.92 13.27
CA SER A 324 -12.25 -3.59 13.65
C SER A 324 -11.73 -2.31 12.97
N ARG A 325 -12.51 -1.68 12.11
CA ARG A 325 -12.02 -0.59 11.25
C ARG A 325 -11.71 0.70 12.01
N ALA A 326 -10.58 1.28 11.62
CA ALA A 326 -10.22 2.68 11.79
C ALA A 326 -10.55 3.46 10.50
N LEU A 327 -10.09 4.69 10.35
CA LEU A 327 -10.28 5.46 9.11
C LEU A 327 -9.30 4.99 8.03
N GLY A 328 -9.77 4.10 7.16
CA GLY A 328 -8.99 3.46 6.10
C GLY A 328 -8.15 2.27 6.54
N TRP A 329 -7.79 2.16 7.80
CA TRP A 329 -6.98 1.09 8.37
C TRP A 329 -7.83 -0.01 9.01
N ASP A 330 -7.21 -1.16 9.21
CA ASP A 330 -7.74 -2.23 10.05
C ASP A 330 -7.02 -2.26 11.41
N THR A 331 -7.67 -2.77 12.45
CA THR A 331 -7.07 -2.98 13.77
C THR A 331 -7.13 -4.46 14.16
N PRO A 332 -6.26 -4.94 15.07
CA PRO A 332 -6.10 -6.39 15.31
C PRO A 332 -7.24 -7.04 16.06
N THR A 333 -8.18 -6.29 16.60
CA THR A 333 -9.27 -6.81 17.46
C THR A 333 -10.63 -6.26 17.02
N ASP A 334 -11.68 -7.06 17.18
CA ASP A 334 -13.06 -6.59 17.13
C ASP A 334 -13.41 -5.68 18.33
N GLU A 335 -14.64 -5.18 18.37
CA GLU A 335 -15.15 -4.32 19.45
C GLU A 335 -15.10 -5.00 20.85
N THR A 336 -15.07 -6.34 20.89
CA THR A 336 -14.99 -7.11 22.13
C THR A 336 -13.55 -7.33 22.61
N GLY A 337 -12.55 -6.89 21.84
CA GLY A 337 -11.13 -7.16 22.13
C GLY A 337 -10.70 -8.60 21.88
N ARG A 338 -11.57 -9.42 21.27
CA ARG A 338 -11.30 -10.84 21.01
C ARG A 338 -10.21 -11.00 19.96
N ARG A 339 -9.36 -12.02 20.15
CA ARG A 339 -8.30 -12.40 19.22
C ARG A 339 -8.29 -13.90 18.98
N SER A 340 -8.05 -14.29 17.72
CA SER A 340 -7.81 -15.67 17.32
C SER A 340 -6.67 -15.76 16.33
N PRO A 341 -5.74 -16.69 16.46
CA PRO A 341 -4.72 -16.96 15.47
C PRO A 341 -5.27 -17.76 14.26
N THR A 342 -6.50 -18.28 14.35
CA THR A 342 -7.06 -19.21 13.38
C THR A 342 -7.96 -18.49 12.38
N PRO A 343 -7.70 -18.57 11.06
CA PRO A 343 -8.58 -18.00 10.03
C PRO A 343 -10.01 -18.54 10.13
N GLY A 344 -10.98 -17.65 9.97
CA GLY A 344 -12.41 -17.99 10.02
C GLY A 344 -13.01 -18.01 11.44
N GLN A 345 -12.21 -17.93 12.48
CA GLN A 345 -12.70 -17.79 13.84
C GLN A 345 -12.96 -16.32 14.20
N PRO A 346 -13.96 -16.03 15.06
CA PRO A 346 -14.18 -14.68 15.57
C PRO A 346 -12.91 -14.13 16.23
N GLY A 347 -12.55 -12.88 15.90
CA GLY A 347 -11.32 -12.24 16.38
C GLY A 347 -10.07 -12.61 15.59
N PHE A 348 -10.17 -13.33 14.46
CA PHE A 348 -9.03 -13.54 13.59
C PHE A 348 -8.60 -12.23 12.93
N SER A 349 -7.30 -11.98 13.00
CA SER A 349 -6.66 -10.86 12.30
C SER A 349 -5.36 -11.30 11.60
N SER A 350 -5.09 -10.74 10.45
CA SER A 350 -3.79 -10.90 9.78
C SER A 350 -2.63 -10.23 10.55
N ALA A 351 -2.94 -9.42 11.57
CA ALA A 351 -1.99 -8.89 12.56
C ALA A 351 -1.46 -9.95 13.53
N GLY A 352 -2.00 -11.16 13.50
CA GLY A 352 -1.74 -12.15 14.55
C GLY A 352 -2.43 -11.83 15.87
N SER A 353 -1.99 -12.51 16.90
CA SER A 353 -2.58 -12.41 18.24
C SER A 353 -1.73 -11.63 19.25
N LEU A 354 -0.50 -11.25 18.88
CA LEU A 354 0.48 -10.70 19.82
C LEU A 354 0.80 -9.20 19.61
N LEU A 355 0.51 -8.61 18.47
CA LEU A 355 0.64 -7.16 18.30
C LEU A 355 -0.28 -6.42 19.28
N SER A 356 0.09 -5.22 19.71
CA SER A 356 -0.71 -4.45 20.68
C SER A 356 -2.12 -4.13 20.17
N SER A 357 -3.04 -3.77 21.08
CA SER A 357 -4.40 -3.36 20.69
C SER A 357 -4.44 -2.04 19.93
N ARG A 358 -3.38 -1.25 19.99
CA ARG A 358 -3.23 0.00 19.27
C ARG A 358 -2.63 -0.19 17.87
N SER A 359 -2.27 -1.41 17.53
CA SER A 359 -1.75 -1.71 16.19
C SER A 359 -2.79 -1.44 15.12
N PHE A 360 -2.31 -1.07 13.95
CA PHE A 360 -3.12 -0.84 12.76
C PHE A 360 -2.37 -1.31 11.52
N GLY A 361 -3.08 -1.65 10.49
CA GLY A 361 -2.47 -2.18 9.27
C GLY A 361 -3.48 -2.43 8.18
N HIS A 362 -3.04 -3.07 7.12
CA HIS A 362 -3.92 -3.50 6.03
C HIS A 362 -3.29 -4.65 5.24
N THR A 363 -4.10 -5.31 4.43
CA THR A 363 -3.66 -6.39 3.54
C THR A 363 -4.01 -6.09 2.10
N GLY A 364 -3.23 -6.68 1.17
CA GLY A 364 -3.54 -6.67 -0.26
C GLY A 364 -3.92 -8.06 -0.77
N PHE A 365 -4.82 -8.10 -1.73
CA PHE A 365 -5.35 -9.34 -2.30
C PHE A 365 -4.25 -10.20 -2.92
N THR A 366 -3.26 -9.59 -3.54
CA THR A 366 -2.12 -10.25 -4.18
C THR A 366 -1.20 -10.99 -3.22
N GLY A 367 -1.31 -10.74 -1.91
CA GLY A 367 -0.51 -11.42 -0.88
C GLY A 367 0.31 -10.46 -0.01
N THR A 368 0.12 -9.18 -0.19
CA THR A 368 0.84 -8.12 0.53
C THR A 368 0.18 -7.79 1.87
N SER A 369 0.96 -7.33 2.85
CA SER A 369 0.47 -6.81 4.13
C SER A 369 1.47 -5.88 4.78
N MET A 370 0.96 -4.93 5.57
CA MET A 370 1.75 -4.08 6.46
C MET A 370 0.99 -3.87 7.77
N TRP A 371 1.68 -4.02 8.89
CA TRP A 371 1.17 -3.79 10.23
C TRP A 371 2.15 -2.95 11.03
N MET A 372 1.64 -1.96 11.75
CA MET A 372 2.39 -1.10 12.65
C MET A 372 1.87 -1.28 14.07
N ASP A 373 2.78 -1.36 15.04
CA ASP A 373 2.53 -1.42 16.48
C ASP A 373 3.17 -0.22 17.16
N PRO A 374 2.41 0.85 17.42
CA PRO A 374 2.96 2.07 18.01
C PRO A 374 3.46 1.88 19.45
N ASP A 375 2.90 0.93 20.21
CA ASP A 375 3.33 0.67 21.58
C ASP A 375 4.74 0.06 21.65
N ARG A 376 5.16 -0.60 20.56
CA ARG A 376 6.47 -1.24 20.42
C ARG A 376 7.41 -0.52 19.46
N GLY A 377 6.96 0.56 18.81
CA GLY A 377 7.71 1.20 17.73
C GLY A 377 8.07 0.22 16.61
N LEU A 378 7.16 -0.74 16.31
CA LEU A 378 7.40 -1.90 15.46
C LEU A 378 6.56 -1.82 14.18
N TYR A 379 7.12 -2.22 13.06
CA TYR A 379 6.33 -2.57 11.87
C TYR A 379 6.76 -3.90 11.27
N VAL A 380 5.80 -4.58 10.63
CA VAL A 380 5.99 -5.83 9.91
C VAL A 380 5.37 -5.68 8.53
N ILE A 381 6.17 -5.82 7.48
CA ILE A 381 5.75 -5.74 6.08
C ILE A 381 6.10 -7.07 5.41
N LEU A 382 5.10 -7.75 4.86
CA LEU A 382 5.28 -8.96 4.08
C LEU A 382 4.67 -8.76 2.69
N LEU A 383 5.51 -8.77 1.67
CA LEU A 383 5.11 -8.68 0.28
C LEU A 383 5.30 -10.03 -0.41
N THR A 384 4.25 -10.57 -0.98
CA THR A 384 4.24 -11.83 -1.73
C THR A 384 3.35 -11.71 -2.96
N ASN A 385 3.47 -12.65 -3.87
CA ASN A 385 2.56 -12.79 -5.00
C ASN A 385 1.72 -14.09 -4.90
N ARG A 386 1.05 -14.30 -3.77
CA ARG A 386 0.29 -15.52 -3.48
C ARG A 386 -0.76 -15.87 -4.55
N VAL A 387 -1.22 -14.88 -5.32
CA VAL A 387 -2.18 -15.10 -6.42
C VAL A 387 -1.52 -15.73 -7.65
N HIS A 388 -0.20 -15.89 -7.67
CA HIS A 388 0.48 -16.60 -8.75
C HIS A 388 0.54 -18.13 -8.46
N PRO A 389 0.15 -18.98 -9.40
CA PRO A 389 -0.47 -18.67 -10.69
C PRO A 389 -1.98 -18.49 -10.61
N THR A 390 -2.62 -18.68 -9.45
CA THR A 390 -4.07 -18.60 -9.26
C THR A 390 -4.46 -17.92 -7.95
N ARG A 391 -5.56 -17.18 -7.96
CA ARG A 391 -6.15 -16.51 -6.80
C ARG A 391 -6.77 -17.44 -5.76
N GLU A 392 -6.92 -18.72 -6.07
CA GLU A 392 -7.59 -19.72 -5.21
C GLU A 392 -6.79 -20.08 -3.96
N ASN A 393 -5.45 -19.88 -3.96
CA ASN A 393 -4.60 -20.16 -2.82
C ASN A 393 -4.82 -19.14 -1.68
N ASN A 394 -5.34 -19.59 -0.55
CA ASN A 394 -5.68 -18.75 0.62
C ASN A 394 -4.76 -18.94 1.84
N GLN A 395 -3.68 -19.73 1.73
CA GLN A 395 -2.74 -20.01 2.83
C GLN A 395 -2.09 -18.73 3.40
N ILE A 396 -1.95 -17.69 2.58
CA ILE A 396 -1.40 -16.39 2.99
C ILE A 396 -2.10 -15.79 4.22
N ARG A 397 -3.36 -16.11 4.47
CA ARG A 397 -4.10 -15.61 5.63
C ARG A 397 -3.41 -16.01 6.93
N GLU A 398 -3.09 -17.30 7.07
CA GLU A 398 -2.39 -17.83 8.23
C GLU A 398 -0.93 -17.36 8.28
N VAL A 399 -0.24 -17.34 7.13
CA VAL A 399 1.17 -16.92 7.07
C VAL A 399 1.36 -15.51 7.62
N ARG A 400 0.50 -14.55 7.25
CA ARG A 400 0.57 -13.16 7.76
C ARG A 400 0.48 -13.14 9.28
N SER A 401 -0.52 -13.82 9.85
CA SER A 401 -0.74 -13.91 11.29
C SER A 401 0.46 -14.54 12.01
N ARG A 402 0.94 -15.68 11.52
CA ARG A 402 2.10 -16.38 12.08
C ARG A 402 3.38 -15.56 12.00
N THR A 403 3.60 -14.86 10.89
CA THR A 403 4.77 -13.98 10.70
C THR A 403 4.75 -12.83 11.70
N ALA A 404 3.62 -12.15 11.87
CA ALA A 404 3.47 -11.06 12.84
C ALA A 404 3.70 -11.56 14.27
N ASP A 405 3.11 -12.69 14.65
CA ASP A 405 3.31 -13.30 15.97
C ASP A 405 4.77 -13.75 16.19
N ALA A 406 5.43 -14.30 15.16
CA ALA A 406 6.83 -14.67 15.26
C ALA A 406 7.74 -13.46 15.49
N VAL A 407 7.46 -12.32 14.83
CA VAL A 407 8.20 -11.08 15.06
C VAL A 407 8.05 -10.60 16.52
N VAL A 408 6.84 -10.63 17.07
CA VAL A 408 6.62 -10.22 18.47
C VAL A 408 7.33 -11.18 19.44
N ARG A 409 7.27 -12.50 19.18
CA ARG A 409 8.00 -13.49 19.98
C ARG A 409 9.52 -13.35 19.89
N ALA A 410 10.02 -12.78 18.82
CA ALA A 410 11.46 -12.54 18.63
C ALA A 410 11.99 -11.36 19.46
N LEU A 411 11.13 -10.50 20.02
CA LEU A 411 11.52 -9.37 20.85
C LEU A 411 12.09 -9.87 22.19
N GLU A 412 13.08 -9.15 22.73
CA GLU A 412 13.64 -9.41 24.08
C GLU A 412 12.58 -9.23 25.17
N ARG A 413 11.72 -8.22 25.01
CA ARG A 413 10.56 -7.94 25.86
C ARG A 413 9.36 -7.72 24.94
N PRO A 414 8.48 -8.70 24.83
CA PRO A 414 7.30 -8.64 23.95
C PRO A 414 6.21 -7.68 24.45
#